data_cfd3b9b7f29d26d1f5dd29fb2d94c89a
#
_entry.id   cfd3b9b7f29d26d1f5dd29fb2d94c89a
#
_cell.length_a   1.000
_cell.length_b   1.000
_cell.length_c   1.000
_cell.angle_alpha   90.00
_cell.angle_beta   90.00
_cell.angle_gamma   90.00
#
_symmetry.space_group_name_H-M   'P 1'
#
loop_
_entity.id
_entity.type
_entity.pdbx_description
1 polymer ?
#
loop_
_entity_poly.entity_id
_entity_poly.type
_entity_poly.pdbx_seq_one_letter_code
_entity_poly.pdbx_strand_id
1 'polypeptide(L)'
;QWTLAQHLALSGPQAPVATGLLGGPEFTARSLSPRIHGLLARRHGLRAAYLRFPSAQGARDLEALLALGLRGLSVTAPHKRAAAAAAATLSEAARAAGAVNTLLRAERREGPVWSGHQLDAEGLVRGYSDWRGAASLALLGSGGAAAAVLLAARELDWREATVYARSRAPAAELAQRFGVRARPLQELPAARAELLVSSLPVDLPAELFPQPAGPTPRALDLRYGPQTGFQALARARGFAVRDGLAMLVHQALAQFELFHGCR
;
A
#
# COMPACT_ATOMS: atom_id res chain seq x y z
N GLN A 1 -0.61 16.06 19.66
CA GLN A 1 -1.44 15.51 18.55
C GLN A 1 -2.67 16.39 18.36
N TRP A 2 -2.93 16.84 17.13
CA TRP A 2 -4.14 17.55 16.79
C TRP A 2 -5.31 16.57 16.68
N THR A 3 -6.47 16.96 17.20
CA THR A 3 -7.74 16.22 17.02
C THR A 3 -8.54 16.83 15.89
N LEU A 4 -9.50 16.07 15.34
CA LEU A 4 -10.44 16.58 14.34
C LEU A 4 -11.22 17.80 14.88
N ALA A 5 -11.64 17.76 16.16
CA ALA A 5 -12.32 18.88 16.82
C ALA A 5 -11.45 20.15 16.86
N GLN A 6 -10.14 20.01 17.14
CA GLN A 6 -9.20 21.13 17.10
C GLN A 6 -9.01 21.67 15.68
N HIS A 7 -9.00 20.78 14.66
CA HIS A 7 -8.95 21.21 13.26
C HIS A 7 -10.19 22.00 12.86
N LEU A 8 -11.38 21.50 13.19
CA LEU A 8 -12.65 22.18 12.90
C LEU A 8 -12.83 23.51 13.65
N ALA A 9 -12.23 23.63 14.84
CA ALA A 9 -12.26 24.86 15.64
C ALA A 9 -11.31 25.96 15.11
N LEU A 10 -10.31 25.61 14.31
CA LEU A 10 -9.32 26.53 13.72
C LEU A 10 -9.65 26.77 12.24
N SER A 11 -10.75 27.47 11.96
CA SER A 11 -11.03 27.96 10.62
C SER A 11 -10.23 29.23 10.31
N GLY A 12 -9.63 29.31 9.10
CA GLY A 12 -8.90 30.51 8.64
C GLY A 12 -7.47 30.18 8.13
N PRO A 13 -6.72 31.19 7.67
CA PRO A 13 -5.39 31.01 7.06
C PRO A 13 -4.32 30.37 7.96
N GLN A 14 -4.59 30.34 9.26
CA GLN A 14 -3.69 29.74 10.26
C GLN A 14 -4.07 28.28 10.64
N ALA A 15 -5.15 27.74 10.10
CA ALA A 15 -5.51 26.35 10.37
C ALA A 15 -4.44 25.38 9.86
N PRO A 16 -4.11 24.32 10.62
CA PRO A 16 -3.16 23.32 10.14
C PRO A 16 -3.74 22.58 8.94
N VAL A 17 -2.89 22.27 7.97
CA VAL A 17 -3.27 21.40 6.85
C VAL A 17 -3.59 20.01 7.40
N ALA A 18 -4.85 19.59 7.30
CA ALA A 18 -5.28 18.30 7.78
C ALA A 18 -5.21 17.24 6.66
N THR A 19 -4.55 16.16 6.98
CA THR A 19 -4.47 14.93 6.19
C THR A 19 -4.73 13.73 7.10
N GLY A 20 -4.82 12.52 6.55
CA GLY A 20 -5.03 11.37 7.43
C GLY A 20 -4.92 10.01 6.76
N LEU A 21 -5.18 8.97 7.55
CA LEU A 21 -5.21 7.58 7.14
C LEU A 21 -6.61 7.01 7.34
N LEU A 22 -7.24 6.58 6.24
CA LEU A 22 -8.47 5.82 6.22
C LEU A 22 -8.18 4.32 6.03
N GLY A 23 -8.80 3.48 6.85
CA GLY A 23 -8.65 2.02 6.74
C GLY A 23 -9.42 1.27 7.81
N GLY A 24 -9.39 -0.05 7.77
CA GLY A 24 -9.95 -0.88 8.83
C GLY A 24 -9.32 -0.55 10.19
N PRO A 25 -10.08 -0.71 11.30
CA PRO A 25 -9.61 -0.36 12.64
C PRO A 25 -8.27 -1.00 13.01
N GLU A 26 -8.09 -2.27 12.67
CA GLU A 26 -6.88 -3.06 12.94
C GLU A 26 -5.64 -2.53 12.18
N PHE A 27 -5.82 -2.02 10.95
CA PHE A 27 -4.74 -1.45 10.13
C PHE A 27 -4.41 -0.03 10.58
N THR A 28 -5.42 0.79 10.84
CA THR A 28 -5.21 2.18 11.26
C THR A 28 -4.57 2.27 12.64
N ALA A 29 -4.93 1.39 13.59
CA ALA A 29 -4.41 1.42 14.96
C ALA A 29 -2.89 1.19 15.02
N ARG A 30 -2.36 0.29 14.18
CA ARG A 30 -0.93 -0.10 14.18
C ARG A 30 -0.08 0.69 13.19
N SER A 31 -0.68 1.51 12.34
CA SER A 31 0.05 2.23 11.29
C SER A 31 1.07 3.22 11.85
N LEU A 32 2.27 3.21 11.28
CA LEU A 32 3.33 4.18 11.55
C LEU A 32 3.17 5.48 10.73
N SER A 33 2.26 5.54 9.75
CA SER A 33 2.06 6.72 8.89
C SER A 33 1.88 8.02 9.69
N PRO A 34 1.07 8.09 10.79
CA PRO A 34 0.94 9.33 11.55
C PRO A 34 2.26 9.80 12.18
N ARG A 35 3.12 8.86 12.58
CA ARG A 35 4.44 9.17 13.15
C ARG A 35 5.36 9.70 12.06
N ILE A 36 5.38 9.07 10.89
CA ILE A 36 6.23 9.49 9.76
C ILE A 36 5.80 10.87 9.28
N HIS A 37 4.52 11.09 8.99
CA HIS A 37 4.01 12.40 8.53
C HIS A 37 4.22 13.49 9.58
N GLY A 38 4.06 13.19 10.88
CA GLY A 38 4.34 14.12 11.96
C GLY A 38 5.82 14.50 12.07
N LEU A 39 6.74 13.56 11.82
CA LEU A 39 8.19 13.83 11.76
C LEU A 39 8.52 14.72 10.55
N LEU A 40 7.98 14.41 9.40
CA LEU A 40 8.18 15.19 8.17
C LEU A 40 7.63 16.62 8.32
N ALA A 41 6.42 16.78 8.86
CA ALA A 41 5.85 18.10 9.11
C ALA A 41 6.75 18.97 10.01
N ARG A 42 7.27 18.40 11.10
CA ARG A 42 8.23 19.10 11.98
C ARG A 42 9.52 19.47 11.26
N ARG A 43 10.09 18.54 10.48
CA ARG A 43 11.32 18.77 9.71
C ARG A 43 11.18 19.92 8.70
N HIS A 44 10.00 20.04 8.09
CA HIS A 44 9.71 21.10 7.10
C HIS A 44 9.08 22.36 7.72
N GLY A 45 8.96 22.45 9.04
CA GLY A 45 8.35 23.61 9.72
C GLY A 45 6.87 23.81 9.39
N LEU A 46 6.15 22.75 8.97
CA LEU A 46 4.76 22.84 8.55
C LEU A 46 3.79 22.70 9.72
N ARG A 47 2.77 23.54 9.75
CA ARG A 47 1.61 23.35 10.62
C ARG A 47 0.67 22.34 9.95
N ALA A 48 0.87 21.07 10.21
CA ALA A 48 0.10 19.97 9.60
C ALA A 48 -0.37 18.99 10.67
N ALA A 49 -1.57 18.44 10.47
CA ALA A 49 -2.14 17.37 11.27
C ALA A 49 -2.32 16.12 10.40
N TYR A 50 -1.94 14.96 10.91
CA TYR A 50 -2.19 13.68 10.26
C TYR A 50 -3.03 12.81 11.20
N LEU A 51 -4.27 12.56 10.81
CA LEU A 51 -5.30 11.96 11.64
C LEU A 51 -5.54 10.49 11.27
N ARG A 52 -6.14 9.72 12.18
CA ARG A 52 -6.58 8.34 11.92
C ARG A 52 -8.08 8.31 11.76
N PHE A 53 -8.56 7.66 10.71
CA PHE A 53 -9.96 7.43 10.42
C PHE A 53 -10.23 5.94 10.30
N PRO A 54 -10.42 5.22 11.45
CA PRO A 54 -10.82 3.82 11.41
C PRO A 54 -12.25 3.72 10.86
N SER A 55 -12.45 2.91 9.83
CA SER A 55 -13.72 2.79 9.14
C SER A 55 -14.00 1.34 8.73
N ALA A 56 -15.26 0.95 8.90
CA ALA A 56 -15.83 -0.25 8.32
C ALA A 56 -16.63 0.05 7.03
N GLN A 57 -16.94 1.32 6.73
CA GLN A 57 -17.88 1.75 5.68
C GLN A 57 -17.24 2.66 4.62
N GLY A 58 -16.02 2.42 4.27
CA GLY A 58 -15.10 3.25 3.45
C GLY A 58 -15.72 4.23 2.45
N ALA A 59 -16.70 3.84 1.62
CA ALA A 59 -17.26 4.71 0.60
C ALA A 59 -18.02 5.91 1.20
N ARG A 60 -18.85 5.68 2.24
CA ARG A 60 -19.59 6.76 2.92
C ARG A 60 -18.66 7.74 3.64
N ASP A 61 -17.63 7.18 4.27
CA ASP A 61 -16.67 8.00 5.02
C ASP A 61 -15.82 8.86 4.08
N LEU A 62 -15.56 8.42 2.84
CA LEU A 62 -14.81 9.20 1.85
C LEU A 62 -15.52 10.49 1.47
N GLU A 63 -16.84 10.47 1.31
CA GLU A 63 -17.66 11.68 1.05
C GLU A 63 -17.63 12.62 2.24
N ALA A 64 -17.85 12.10 3.45
CA ALA A 64 -17.83 12.90 4.68
C ALA A 64 -16.45 13.55 4.91
N LEU A 65 -15.35 12.82 4.67
CA LEU A 65 -14.00 13.32 4.82
C LEU A 65 -13.64 14.39 3.76
N LEU A 66 -14.20 14.29 2.54
CA LEU A 66 -14.07 15.33 1.53
C LEU A 66 -14.77 16.62 1.98
N ALA A 67 -15.99 16.49 2.50
CA ALA A 67 -16.78 17.62 3.01
C ALA A 67 -16.11 18.30 4.21
N LEU A 68 -15.38 17.55 5.06
CA LEU A 68 -14.61 18.11 6.19
C LEU A 68 -13.37 18.93 5.76
N GLY A 69 -13.10 19.05 4.48
CA GLY A 69 -12.00 19.89 3.98
C GLY A 69 -10.59 19.29 4.17
N LEU A 70 -10.49 17.97 4.33
CA LEU A 70 -9.18 17.32 4.38
C LEU A 70 -8.42 17.52 3.07
N ARG A 71 -7.14 17.88 3.17
CA ARG A 71 -6.25 18.07 2.02
C ARG A 71 -5.95 16.76 1.30
N GLY A 72 -5.82 15.67 2.05
CA GLY A 72 -5.53 14.37 1.47
C GLY A 72 -5.70 13.22 2.46
N LEU A 73 -5.84 12.02 1.92
CA LEU A 73 -6.00 10.78 2.67
C LEU A 73 -5.04 9.71 2.14
N SER A 74 -4.28 9.11 3.02
CA SER A 74 -3.74 7.78 2.78
C SER A 74 -4.85 6.75 2.97
N VAL A 75 -4.95 5.76 2.10
CA VAL A 75 -5.97 4.72 2.15
C VAL A 75 -5.31 3.35 2.25
N THR A 76 -5.71 2.58 3.27
CA THR A 76 -5.25 1.20 3.44
C THR A 76 -6.40 0.20 3.32
N ALA A 77 -6.09 -1.09 3.55
CA ALA A 77 -7.10 -2.14 3.50
C ALA A 77 -8.26 -1.87 4.49
N PRO A 78 -9.48 -2.25 4.13
CA PRO A 78 -9.90 -2.89 2.87
C PRO A 78 -10.30 -1.87 1.77
N HIS A 79 -10.12 -0.56 1.94
CA HIS A 79 -10.81 0.50 1.21
C HIS A 79 -10.17 0.98 -0.09
N LYS A 80 -9.01 0.42 -0.51
CA LYS A 80 -8.27 0.89 -1.71
C LYS A 80 -9.06 0.81 -3.02
N ARG A 81 -9.94 -0.19 -3.19
CA ARG A 81 -10.83 -0.28 -4.37
C ARG A 81 -11.98 0.72 -4.29
N ALA A 82 -12.59 0.89 -3.12
CA ALA A 82 -13.63 1.89 -2.90
C ALA A 82 -13.10 3.32 -3.14
N ALA A 83 -11.86 3.60 -2.70
CA ALA A 83 -11.21 4.88 -2.96
C ALA A 83 -10.96 5.12 -4.46
N ALA A 84 -10.63 4.07 -5.22
CA ALA A 84 -10.50 4.18 -6.68
C ALA A 84 -11.83 4.50 -7.36
N ALA A 85 -12.93 3.90 -6.88
CA ALA A 85 -14.29 4.18 -7.39
C ALA A 85 -14.80 5.58 -7.02
N ALA A 86 -14.41 6.11 -5.86
CA ALA A 86 -14.83 7.44 -5.39
C ALA A 86 -13.99 8.58 -5.98
N ALA A 87 -12.84 8.31 -6.59
CA ALA A 87 -11.98 9.33 -7.15
C ALA A 87 -12.50 9.80 -8.53
N ALA A 88 -12.65 11.11 -8.71
CA ALA A 88 -13.07 11.71 -9.98
C ALA A 88 -11.98 11.59 -11.07
N THR A 89 -10.72 11.49 -10.67
CA THR A 89 -9.58 11.24 -11.56
C THR A 89 -8.63 10.25 -10.93
N LEU A 90 -7.95 9.47 -11.76
CA LEU A 90 -6.95 8.50 -11.33
C LEU A 90 -5.60 8.77 -12.02
N SER A 91 -4.52 8.63 -11.28
CA SER A 91 -3.18 8.54 -11.88
C SER A 91 -3.09 7.28 -12.76
N GLU A 92 -2.11 7.22 -13.65
CA GLU A 92 -1.86 6.05 -14.49
C GLU A 92 -1.64 4.79 -13.63
N ALA A 93 -0.79 4.88 -12.61
CA ALA A 93 -0.55 3.79 -11.67
C ALA A 93 -1.82 3.33 -10.94
N ALA A 94 -2.71 4.27 -10.54
CA ALA A 94 -3.96 3.94 -9.88
C ALA A 94 -4.95 3.25 -10.84
N ARG A 95 -5.02 3.68 -12.10
CA ARG A 95 -5.82 3.00 -13.13
C ARG A 95 -5.30 1.60 -13.40
N ALA A 96 -3.99 1.46 -13.59
CA ALA A 96 -3.36 0.17 -13.84
C ALA A 96 -3.55 -0.80 -12.66
N ALA A 97 -3.44 -0.33 -11.42
CA ALA A 97 -3.68 -1.15 -10.23
C ALA A 97 -5.16 -1.47 -9.99
N GLY A 98 -6.09 -0.61 -10.42
CA GLY A 98 -7.50 -0.65 -10.00
C GLY A 98 -7.67 -0.42 -8.49
N ALA A 99 -6.74 0.30 -7.89
CA ALA A 99 -6.67 0.56 -6.45
C ALA A 99 -5.96 1.88 -6.18
N VAL A 100 -6.44 2.61 -5.17
CA VAL A 100 -5.90 3.89 -4.71
C VAL A 100 -5.43 3.72 -3.27
N ASN A 101 -4.19 4.11 -2.98
CA ASN A 101 -3.68 4.22 -1.62
C ASN A 101 -3.56 5.68 -1.15
N THR A 102 -3.79 6.65 -2.04
CA THR A 102 -3.63 8.07 -1.76
C THR A 102 -4.71 8.87 -2.49
N LEU A 103 -5.48 9.64 -1.76
CA LEU A 103 -6.44 10.60 -2.28
C LEU A 103 -5.95 12.01 -2.00
N LEU A 104 -5.96 12.86 -3.01
CA LEU A 104 -5.68 14.29 -2.89
C LEU A 104 -6.95 15.06 -3.22
N ARG A 105 -7.30 16.05 -2.39
CA ARG A 105 -8.39 16.96 -2.67
C ARG A 105 -7.99 17.88 -3.83
N ALA A 106 -8.84 17.95 -4.83
CA ALA A 106 -8.74 18.85 -5.96
C ALA A 106 -9.99 19.74 -6.03
N GLU A 107 -9.80 21.03 -6.22
CA GLU A 107 -10.91 21.96 -6.40
C GLU A 107 -11.37 21.94 -7.86
N ARG A 108 -12.67 21.86 -8.09
CA ARG A 108 -13.31 21.97 -9.40
C ARG A 108 -14.42 22.99 -9.36
N ARG A 109 -14.93 23.36 -10.52
CA ARG A 109 -16.01 24.35 -10.65
C ARG A 109 -17.28 23.95 -9.91
N GLU A 110 -17.60 22.64 -9.89
CA GLU A 110 -18.79 22.09 -9.24
C GLU A 110 -18.55 21.72 -7.76
N GLY A 111 -17.35 21.98 -7.23
CA GLY A 111 -16.97 21.66 -5.86
C GLY A 111 -15.76 20.73 -5.76
N PRO A 112 -15.33 20.44 -4.53
CA PRO A 112 -14.15 19.61 -4.31
C PRO A 112 -14.39 18.15 -4.71
N VAL A 113 -13.35 17.53 -5.26
CA VAL A 113 -13.33 16.11 -5.64
C VAL A 113 -12.08 15.44 -5.15
N TRP A 114 -12.08 14.10 -5.09
CA TRP A 114 -10.88 13.31 -4.88
C TRP A 114 -10.15 13.03 -6.20
N SER A 115 -8.84 13.25 -6.20
CA SER A 115 -7.89 12.73 -7.19
C SER A 115 -7.17 11.53 -6.60
N GLY A 116 -7.21 10.38 -7.26
CA GLY A 116 -6.71 9.11 -6.75
C GLY A 116 -5.33 8.75 -7.30
N HIS A 117 -4.42 8.34 -6.41
CA HIS A 117 -3.05 7.96 -6.73
C HIS A 117 -2.69 6.60 -6.12
N GLN A 118 -1.70 5.90 -6.73
CA GLN A 118 -1.14 4.66 -6.24
C GLN A 118 0.37 4.85 -6.04
N LEU A 119 0.76 5.08 -4.78
CA LEU A 119 2.15 5.36 -4.40
C LEU A 119 2.84 4.17 -3.70
N ASP A 120 2.12 3.06 -3.43
CA ASP A 120 2.73 1.85 -2.87
C ASP A 120 3.76 1.26 -3.84
N ALA A 121 3.48 1.29 -5.15
CA ALA A 121 4.40 0.80 -6.17
C ALA A 121 5.71 1.60 -6.18
N GLU A 122 5.63 2.92 -6.12
CA GLU A 122 6.81 3.79 -5.99
C GLU A 122 7.59 3.49 -4.70
N GLY A 123 6.86 3.26 -3.59
CA GLY A 123 7.46 2.85 -2.32
C GLY A 123 8.25 1.54 -2.44
N LEU A 124 7.71 0.56 -3.18
CA LEU A 124 8.42 -0.70 -3.46
C LEU A 124 9.65 -0.50 -4.34
N VAL A 125 9.52 0.26 -5.43
CA VAL A 125 10.64 0.53 -6.35
C VAL A 125 11.81 1.19 -5.61
N ARG A 126 11.52 2.23 -4.83
CA ARG A 126 12.55 2.94 -4.05
C ARG A 126 13.12 2.10 -2.91
N GLY A 127 12.26 1.35 -2.22
CA GLY A 127 12.66 0.58 -1.03
C GLY A 127 13.44 -0.70 -1.32
N TYR A 128 13.32 -1.24 -2.54
CA TYR A 128 13.90 -2.54 -2.92
C TYR A 128 14.63 -2.48 -4.28
N SER A 129 15.16 -1.32 -4.65
CA SER A 129 15.90 -1.11 -5.90
C SER A 129 17.13 -2.03 -6.03
N ASP A 130 17.74 -2.41 -4.92
CA ASP A 130 18.85 -3.38 -4.84
C ASP A 130 18.41 -4.85 -5.04
N TRP A 131 17.12 -5.12 -5.09
CA TRP A 131 16.53 -6.43 -5.41
C TRP A 131 16.05 -6.54 -6.87
N ARG A 132 16.54 -5.69 -7.74
CA ARG A 132 16.23 -5.72 -9.17
C ARG A 132 16.64 -7.04 -9.83
N GLY A 133 15.92 -7.45 -10.87
CA GLY A 133 16.33 -8.54 -11.77
C GLY A 133 15.97 -9.94 -11.27
N ALA A 134 14.97 -10.14 -10.40
CA ALA A 134 14.53 -11.49 -10.01
C ALA A 134 13.92 -12.23 -11.20
N ALA A 135 14.43 -13.43 -11.51
CA ALA A 135 13.98 -14.22 -12.64
C ALA A 135 12.56 -14.75 -12.48
N SER A 136 12.12 -15.03 -11.24
CA SER A 136 10.78 -15.53 -10.97
C SER A 136 10.21 -14.94 -9.68
N LEU A 137 8.93 -14.50 -9.74
CA LEU A 137 8.18 -13.92 -8.64
C LEU A 137 6.97 -14.79 -8.27
N ALA A 138 6.94 -15.30 -7.04
CA ALA A 138 5.73 -15.83 -6.43
C ALA A 138 5.08 -14.76 -5.54
N LEU A 139 3.90 -14.27 -5.91
CA LEU A 139 3.15 -13.24 -5.20
C LEU A 139 1.96 -13.85 -4.47
N LEU A 140 1.90 -13.67 -3.15
CA LEU A 140 0.80 -14.14 -2.31
C LEU A 140 -0.24 -13.05 -2.11
N GLY A 141 -1.49 -13.36 -2.48
CA GLY A 141 -2.63 -12.44 -2.36
C GLY A 141 -3.02 -11.77 -3.68
N SER A 142 -4.24 -11.22 -3.74
CA SER A 142 -4.84 -10.61 -4.93
C SER A 142 -5.53 -9.26 -4.65
N GLY A 143 -5.12 -8.58 -3.57
CA GLY A 143 -5.65 -7.27 -3.18
C GLY A 143 -4.89 -6.10 -3.81
N GLY A 144 -5.24 -4.88 -3.38
CA GLY A 144 -4.58 -3.66 -3.87
C GLY A 144 -3.08 -3.59 -3.61
N ALA A 145 -2.59 -4.23 -2.54
CA ALA A 145 -1.15 -4.34 -2.29
C ALA A 145 -0.46 -5.28 -3.29
N ALA A 146 -1.11 -6.39 -3.67
CA ALA A 146 -0.60 -7.28 -4.72
C ALA A 146 -0.53 -6.57 -6.08
N ALA A 147 -1.52 -5.73 -6.42
CA ALA A 147 -1.47 -4.91 -7.63
C ALA A 147 -0.28 -3.94 -7.62
N ALA A 148 0.04 -3.33 -6.47
CA ALA A 148 1.21 -2.46 -6.32
C ALA A 148 2.53 -3.23 -6.51
N VAL A 149 2.61 -4.48 -6.02
CA VAL A 149 3.77 -5.36 -6.27
C VAL A 149 3.95 -5.63 -7.75
N LEU A 150 2.88 -5.92 -8.49
CA LEU A 150 2.96 -6.18 -9.93
C LEU A 150 3.32 -4.94 -10.75
N LEU A 151 2.91 -3.74 -10.31
CA LEU A 151 3.40 -2.48 -10.89
C LEU A 151 4.90 -2.32 -10.65
N ALA A 152 5.35 -2.49 -9.42
CA ALA A 152 6.76 -2.39 -9.06
C ALA A 152 7.61 -3.46 -9.76
N ALA A 153 7.07 -4.65 -9.98
CA ALA A 153 7.74 -5.76 -10.64
C ALA A 153 8.20 -5.38 -12.06
N ARG A 154 7.40 -4.59 -12.78
CA ARG A 154 7.79 -4.09 -14.12
C ARG A 154 9.02 -3.19 -14.06
N GLU A 155 9.06 -2.27 -13.11
CA GLU A 155 10.18 -1.32 -12.97
C GLU A 155 11.44 -1.98 -12.35
N LEU A 156 11.24 -2.97 -11.47
CA LEU A 156 12.32 -3.72 -10.82
C LEU A 156 12.82 -4.93 -11.62
N ASP A 157 12.26 -5.16 -12.82
CA ASP A 157 12.58 -6.33 -13.64
C ASP A 157 12.40 -7.65 -12.87
N TRP A 158 11.34 -7.79 -12.09
CA TRP A 158 10.90 -9.03 -11.48
C TRP A 158 10.03 -9.79 -12.47
N ARG A 159 10.61 -10.86 -13.02
CA ARG A 159 10.02 -11.58 -14.16
C ARG A 159 9.16 -12.76 -13.72
N GLU A 160 8.57 -13.45 -14.66
CA GLU A 160 7.78 -14.69 -14.48
C GLU A 160 6.87 -14.68 -13.26
N ALA A 161 6.11 -13.57 -13.10
CA ALA A 161 5.24 -13.42 -11.96
C ALA A 161 4.07 -14.41 -11.98
N THR A 162 3.83 -15.06 -10.84
CA THR A 162 2.65 -15.89 -10.59
C THR A 162 1.97 -15.46 -9.30
N VAL A 163 0.68 -15.17 -9.39
CA VAL A 163 -0.16 -14.79 -8.24
C VAL A 163 -0.76 -16.06 -7.63
N TYR A 164 -0.54 -16.25 -6.34
CA TYR A 164 -1.12 -17.34 -5.55
C TYR A 164 -2.15 -16.78 -4.57
N ALA A 165 -3.41 -17.22 -4.67
CA ALA A 165 -4.48 -16.70 -3.83
C ALA A 165 -5.54 -17.75 -3.51
N ARG A 166 -6.27 -17.54 -2.39
CA ARG A 166 -7.42 -18.37 -2.01
C ARG A 166 -8.62 -18.12 -2.92
N SER A 167 -8.86 -16.86 -3.27
CA SER A 167 -10.02 -16.43 -4.05
C SER A 167 -9.65 -16.39 -5.54
N ARG A 168 -10.22 -17.30 -6.32
CA ARG A 168 -9.92 -17.45 -7.77
C ARG A 168 -10.28 -16.22 -8.60
N ALA A 169 -11.48 -15.68 -8.42
CA ALA A 169 -11.95 -14.57 -9.27
C ALA A 169 -11.10 -13.29 -9.14
N PRO A 170 -10.79 -12.76 -7.92
CA PRO A 170 -9.88 -11.62 -7.80
C PRO A 170 -8.46 -11.90 -8.30
N ALA A 171 -7.97 -13.14 -8.17
CA ALA A 171 -6.65 -13.52 -8.67
C ALA A 171 -6.61 -13.56 -10.20
N ALA A 172 -7.65 -14.09 -10.85
CA ALA A 172 -7.78 -14.13 -12.30
C ALA A 172 -7.91 -12.72 -12.89
N GLU A 173 -8.72 -11.86 -12.28
CA GLU A 173 -8.84 -10.44 -12.65
C GLU A 173 -7.48 -9.72 -12.59
N LEU A 174 -6.74 -9.92 -11.51
CA LEU A 174 -5.43 -9.33 -11.33
C LEU A 174 -4.43 -9.88 -12.36
N ALA A 175 -4.41 -11.18 -12.58
CA ALA A 175 -3.54 -11.84 -13.56
C ALA A 175 -3.82 -11.38 -14.99
N GLN A 176 -5.07 -11.28 -15.38
CA GLN A 176 -5.48 -10.75 -16.70
C GLN A 176 -5.01 -9.31 -16.88
N ARG A 177 -5.21 -8.45 -15.88
CA ARG A 177 -4.85 -7.03 -15.92
C ARG A 177 -3.35 -6.81 -16.09
N PHE A 178 -2.53 -7.67 -15.50
CA PHE A 178 -1.06 -7.55 -15.54
C PHE A 178 -0.38 -8.46 -16.55
N GLY A 179 -1.10 -9.36 -17.20
CA GLY A 179 -0.54 -10.34 -18.13
C GLY A 179 0.32 -11.41 -17.43
N VAL A 180 -0.03 -11.79 -16.20
CA VAL A 180 0.69 -12.77 -15.38
C VAL A 180 -0.17 -14.03 -15.13
N ARG A 181 0.42 -15.06 -14.52
CA ARG A 181 -0.30 -16.28 -14.17
C ARG A 181 -1.01 -16.12 -12.81
N ALA A 182 -2.15 -16.80 -12.65
CA ALA A 182 -2.82 -16.99 -11.37
C ALA A 182 -2.98 -18.47 -11.07
N ARG A 183 -2.72 -18.85 -9.80
CA ARG A 183 -2.84 -20.22 -9.30
C ARG A 183 -3.51 -20.26 -7.93
N PRO A 184 -4.18 -21.36 -7.58
CA PRO A 184 -4.65 -21.58 -6.22
C PRO A 184 -3.49 -21.54 -5.22
N LEU A 185 -3.75 -21.03 -4.01
CA LEU A 185 -2.73 -20.96 -2.95
C LEU A 185 -2.15 -22.33 -2.58
N GLN A 186 -2.96 -23.39 -2.73
CA GLN A 186 -2.58 -24.78 -2.48
C GLN A 186 -1.49 -25.29 -3.43
N GLU A 187 -1.29 -24.67 -4.58
CA GLU A 187 -0.22 -25.01 -5.52
C GLU A 187 1.13 -24.34 -5.20
N LEU A 188 1.15 -23.43 -4.21
CA LEU A 188 2.36 -22.72 -3.82
C LEU A 188 3.52 -23.61 -3.38
N PRO A 189 3.33 -24.75 -2.68
CA PRO A 189 4.45 -25.64 -2.30
C PRO A 189 5.25 -26.19 -3.48
N ALA A 190 4.63 -26.30 -4.66
CA ALA A 190 5.29 -26.73 -5.89
C ALA A 190 5.99 -25.59 -6.62
N ALA A 191 5.80 -24.34 -6.17
CA ALA A 191 6.46 -23.19 -6.78
C ALA A 191 7.95 -23.19 -6.46
N ARG A 192 8.72 -22.77 -7.45
CA ARG A 192 10.13 -22.44 -7.30
C ARG A 192 10.29 -20.97 -7.63
N ALA A 193 10.57 -20.15 -6.63
CA ALA A 193 10.66 -18.71 -6.83
C ALA A 193 11.99 -18.17 -6.30
N GLU A 194 12.61 -17.29 -7.06
CA GLU A 194 13.74 -16.51 -6.60
C GLU A 194 13.28 -15.40 -5.66
N LEU A 195 12.11 -14.83 -5.94
CA LEU A 195 11.49 -13.82 -5.08
C LEU A 195 10.09 -14.27 -4.63
N LEU A 196 9.88 -14.34 -3.33
CA LEU A 196 8.58 -14.61 -2.70
C LEU A 196 8.07 -13.34 -2.03
N VAL A 197 6.92 -12.82 -2.46
CA VAL A 197 6.32 -11.61 -1.86
C VAL A 197 4.98 -11.94 -1.22
N SER A 198 4.85 -11.66 0.06
CA SER A 198 3.57 -11.80 0.79
C SER A 198 2.86 -10.44 0.93
N SER A 199 1.68 -10.34 0.34
CA SER A 199 0.73 -9.25 0.57
C SER A 199 -0.44 -9.66 1.48
N LEU A 200 -0.32 -10.80 2.16
CA LEU A 200 -1.34 -11.33 3.05
C LEU A 200 -1.34 -10.59 4.39
N PRO A 201 -2.51 -10.37 5.00
CA PRO A 201 -2.60 -9.78 6.35
C PRO A 201 -2.31 -10.79 7.47
N VAL A 202 -2.17 -12.08 7.14
CA VAL A 202 -1.97 -13.21 8.06
C VAL A 202 -0.75 -14.03 7.66
N ASP A 203 -0.29 -14.87 8.55
CA ASP A 203 0.80 -15.81 8.27
C ASP A 203 0.35 -16.93 7.33
N LEU A 204 1.29 -17.42 6.55
CA LEU A 204 1.12 -18.58 5.69
C LEU A 204 1.38 -19.84 6.51
N PRO A 205 0.51 -20.89 6.43
CA PRO A 205 0.79 -22.20 7.00
C PRO A 205 2.09 -22.79 6.45
N ALA A 206 2.84 -23.49 7.32
CA ALA A 206 4.19 -23.98 6.97
C ALA A 206 4.18 -24.98 5.81
N GLU A 207 3.13 -25.77 5.69
CA GLU A 207 2.92 -26.75 4.62
C GLU A 207 2.69 -26.10 3.24
N LEU A 208 2.24 -24.85 3.22
CA LEU A 208 2.06 -24.07 1.98
C LEU A 208 3.30 -23.27 1.57
N PHE A 209 4.40 -23.40 2.31
CA PHE A 209 5.57 -22.58 2.01
C PHE A 209 6.39 -23.17 0.85
N PRO A 210 6.77 -22.37 -0.18
CA PRO A 210 7.50 -22.87 -1.33
C PRO A 210 8.96 -23.14 -1.01
N GLN A 211 9.63 -23.84 -1.92
CA GLN A 211 11.09 -24.00 -1.89
C GLN A 211 11.79 -22.80 -2.55
N PRO A 212 12.92 -22.34 -1.99
CA PRO A 212 13.72 -21.32 -2.63
C PRO A 212 14.27 -21.78 -3.99
N ALA A 213 14.45 -20.85 -4.90
CA ALA A 213 15.09 -21.08 -6.19
C ALA A 213 16.11 -19.97 -6.49
N GLY A 214 17.04 -20.26 -7.41
CA GLY A 214 18.07 -19.31 -7.82
C GLY A 214 19.21 -19.19 -6.81
N PRO A 215 20.23 -18.39 -7.15
CA PRO A 215 21.45 -18.25 -6.35
C PRO A 215 21.23 -17.40 -5.08
N THR A 216 20.27 -16.51 -5.10
CA THR A 216 20.00 -15.57 -3.99
C THR A 216 18.50 -15.45 -3.74
N PRO A 217 17.86 -16.51 -3.16
CA PRO A 217 16.44 -16.48 -2.92
C PRO A 217 16.07 -15.40 -1.89
N ARG A 218 15.03 -14.62 -2.20
CA ARG A 218 14.60 -13.45 -1.44
C ARG A 218 13.12 -13.56 -1.06
N ALA A 219 12.77 -13.11 0.14
CA ALA A 219 11.38 -13.04 0.58
C ALA A 219 11.05 -11.67 1.16
N LEU A 220 9.94 -11.10 0.74
CA LEU A 220 9.40 -9.83 1.20
C LEU A 220 8.04 -10.04 1.85
N ASP A 221 7.91 -9.71 3.12
CA ASP A 221 6.61 -9.57 3.78
C ASP A 221 6.20 -8.09 3.75
N LEU A 222 5.08 -7.74 3.11
CA LEU A 222 4.62 -6.35 3.10
C LEU A 222 4.15 -5.86 4.48
N ARG A 223 3.98 -6.74 5.45
CA ARG A 223 3.82 -6.36 6.85
C ARG A 223 5.16 -5.90 7.43
N TYR A 224 5.12 -5.03 8.40
CA TYR A 224 6.27 -4.47 9.09
C TYR A 224 6.04 -4.48 10.61
N GLY A 225 7.14 -4.31 11.39
CA GLY A 225 7.11 -4.32 12.85
C GLY A 225 7.67 -5.62 13.44
N PRO A 226 7.04 -6.21 14.47
CA PRO A 226 7.52 -7.46 15.05
C PRO A 226 7.61 -8.57 14.00
N GLN A 227 8.60 -9.45 14.14
CA GLN A 227 8.81 -10.56 13.21
C GLN A 227 7.52 -11.40 13.09
N THR A 228 7.10 -11.64 11.85
CA THR A 228 5.94 -12.46 11.51
C THR A 228 6.33 -13.94 11.36
N GLY A 229 5.33 -14.83 11.45
CA GLY A 229 5.54 -16.27 11.17
C GLY A 229 6.04 -16.50 9.74
N PHE A 230 5.54 -15.73 8.76
CA PHE A 230 6.04 -15.75 7.38
C PHE A 230 7.55 -15.46 7.31
N GLN A 231 8.01 -14.40 7.97
CA GLN A 231 9.43 -14.01 7.95
C GLN A 231 10.31 -15.07 8.64
N ALA A 232 9.86 -15.61 9.77
CA ALA A 232 10.58 -16.67 10.49
C ALA A 232 10.73 -17.93 9.60
N LEU A 233 9.63 -18.35 8.98
CA LEU A 233 9.61 -19.51 8.12
C LEU A 233 10.43 -19.32 6.84
N ALA A 234 10.39 -18.15 6.24
CA ALA A 234 11.21 -17.81 5.06
C ALA A 234 12.71 -17.90 5.38
N ARG A 235 13.15 -17.36 6.53
CA ARG A 235 14.55 -17.50 6.96
C ARG A 235 14.93 -18.95 7.19
N ALA A 236 14.08 -19.73 7.86
CA ALA A 236 14.31 -21.16 8.10
C ALA A 236 14.43 -21.97 6.79
N ARG A 237 13.81 -21.49 5.70
CA ARG A 237 13.89 -22.10 4.36
C ARG A 237 15.04 -21.55 3.50
N GLY A 238 15.87 -20.65 4.04
CA GLY A 238 17.06 -20.13 3.34
C GLY A 238 16.80 -18.89 2.46
N PHE A 239 15.68 -18.20 2.60
CA PHE A 239 15.46 -16.92 1.94
C PHE A 239 16.15 -15.77 2.68
N ALA A 240 16.74 -14.82 1.95
CA ALA A 240 17.07 -13.50 2.48
C ALA A 240 15.77 -12.70 2.66
N VAL A 241 15.47 -12.28 3.90
CA VAL A 241 14.14 -11.74 4.25
C VAL A 241 14.20 -10.25 4.55
N ARG A 242 13.26 -9.50 3.97
CA ARG A 242 12.93 -8.10 4.35
C ARG A 242 11.45 -7.97 4.69
N ASP A 243 11.12 -6.93 5.45
CA ASP A 243 9.75 -6.54 5.77
C ASP A 243 9.29 -5.31 4.95
N GLY A 244 8.03 -4.91 5.10
CA GLY A 244 7.41 -3.80 4.36
C GLY A 244 7.80 -2.39 4.84
N LEU A 245 8.73 -2.24 5.79
CA LEU A 245 9.04 -0.93 6.37
C LEU A 245 9.63 0.03 5.34
N ALA A 246 10.52 -0.42 4.47
CA ALA A 246 11.09 0.43 3.42
C ALA A 246 10.01 0.93 2.46
N MET A 247 9.11 0.06 2.01
CA MET A 247 7.94 0.45 1.21
C MET A 247 7.10 1.51 1.94
N LEU A 248 6.78 1.28 3.21
CA LEU A 248 5.99 2.22 4.01
C LEU A 248 6.64 3.60 4.08
N VAL A 249 7.93 3.67 4.35
CA VAL A 249 8.67 4.95 4.45
C VAL A 249 8.64 5.69 3.12
N HIS A 250 9.02 5.03 2.04
CA HIS A 250 9.12 5.67 0.73
C HIS A 250 7.76 6.11 0.18
N GLN A 251 6.69 5.30 0.35
CA GLN A 251 5.36 5.72 -0.05
C GLN A 251 4.83 6.88 0.80
N ALA A 252 5.18 6.92 2.11
CA ALA A 252 4.78 8.03 2.97
C ALA A 252 5.50 9.33 2.62
N LEU A 253 6.76 9.26 2.19
CA LEU A 253 7.49 10.42 1.64
C LEU A 253 6.78 10.95 0.39
N ALA A 254 6.47 10.10 -0.57
CA ALA A 254 5.77 10.48 -1.79
C ALA A 254 4.35 11.05 -1.49
N GLN A 255 3.64 10.49 -0.52
CA GLN A 255 2.36 11.03 -0.04
C GLN A 255 2.52 12.42 0.57
N PHE A 256 3.55 12.59 1.41
CA PHE A 256 3.82 13.87 2.05
C PHE A 256 4.15 14.95 1.03
N GLU A 257 5.00 14.65 0.04
CA GLU A 257 5.29 15.54 -1.09
C GLU A 257 4.00 15.93 -1.83
N LEU A 258 3.13 14.97 -2.13
CA LEU A 258 1.86 15.19 -2.81
C LEU A 258 0.90 16.07 -1.99
N PHE A 259 0.79 15.81 -0.67
CA PHE A 259 -0.12 16.54 0.21
C PHE A 259 0.32 17.98 0.47
N HIS A 260 1.61 18.25 0.55
CA HIS A 260 2.15 19.53 1.01
C HIS A 260 2.90 20.31 -0.07
N GLY A 261 3.18 19.72 -1.22
CA GLY A 261 3.90 20.37 -2.32
C GLY A 261 5.37 20.68 -2.02
N CYS A 262 5.98 19.99 -1.05
CA CYS A 262 7.38 20.14 -0.66
C CYS A 262 8.14 18.81 -0.84
N ARG A 263 9.42 18.92 -1.20
CA ARG A 263 10.35 17.81 -1.40
C ARG A 263 11.40 17.76 -0.30
#